data_477e2e923e4af6a9a1e1f9267d3d1880
#
_entry.id   477e2e923e4af6a9a1e1f9267d3d1880
#
_cell.length_a   1.000
_cell.length_b   1.000
_cell.length_c   1.000
_cell.angle_alpha   90.00
_cell.angle_beta   90.00
_cell.angle_gamma   90.00
#
_symmetry.space_group_name_H-M   'P 1'
#
loop_
_entity.id
_entity.type
_entity.pdbx_description
1 polymer ?
#
loop_
_entity_poly.entity_id
_entity_poly.type
_entity_poly.pdbx_seq_one_letter_code
_entity_poly.pdbx_strand_id
1 'polypeptide(L)' 'MTRKLSETPLVHETAQVENSTLGRWTEIAERCRVSESTLGDYSYMMQDCGVWCVTIGKFANIAASVRINATNHPT' A
#
# COMPACT_ATOMS: atom_id res chain seq x y z
N MET A 1 -21.18 -12.32 -0.89
CA MET A 1 -20.99 -10.95 -0.69
C MET A 1 -20.20 -10.32 -1.81
N THR A 2 -20.68 -9.29 -2.25
CA THR A 2 -20.06 -8.64 -3.39
C THR A 2 -18.88 -7.82 -2.95
N ARG A 3 -17.79 -8.00 -3.62
CA ARG A 3 -16.66 -7.18 -3.43
C ARG A 3 -16.72 -6.04 -4.39
N LYS A 4 -16.53 -4.89 -3.95
CA LYS A 4 -16.51 -3.77 -4.85
C LYS A 4 -15.63 -2.71 -4.26
N LEU A 5 -15.13 -1.86 -5.10
CA LEU A 5 -14.35 -0.74 -4.64
C LEU A 5 -15.22 0.17 -3.82
N SER A 6 -14.68 0.69 -2.77
CA SER A 6 -15.39 1.62 -1.94
C SER A 6 -14.39 2.63 -1.43
N GLU A 7 -14.89 3.64 -0.78
CA GLU A 7 -13.99 4.64 -0.23
C GLU A 7 -13.07 4.04 0.81
N THR A 8 -13.43 2.91 1.36
CA THR A 8 -12.58 2.26 2.34
C THR A 8 -11.51 1.47 1.61
N PRO A 9 -10.26 1.60 2.02
CA PRO A 9 -9.21 0.82 1.37
C PRO A 9 -9.47 -0.66 1.50
N LEU A 10 -9.07 -1.40 0.51
CA LEU A 10 -9.26 -2.82 0.47
C LEU A 10 -7.93 -3.49 0.77
N VAL A 11 -7.83 -4.15 1.90
CA VAL A 11 -6.57 -4.73 2.35
C VAL A 11 -6.77 -6.23 2.49
N HIS A 12 -5.91 -7.00 1.83
CA HIS A 12 -6.00 -8.45 1.92
C HIS A 12 -5.73 -8.89 3.36
N GLU A 13 -6.34 -9.98 3.76
CA GLU A 13 -6.24 -10.39 5.16
C GLU A 13 -4.81 -10.76 5.54
N THR A 14 -3.96 -11.12 4.60
CA THR A 14 -2.58 -11.43 4.91
C THR A 14 -1.68 -10.21 4.86
N ALA A 15 -2.19 -9.07 4.45
CA ALA A 15 -1.40 -7.86 4.41
C ALA A 15 -1.39 -7.22 5.77
N GLN A 16 -0.34 -6.46 6.05
CA GLN A 16 -0.21 -5.78 7.33
C GLN A 16 -0.01 -4.30 7.08
N VAL A 17 -0.83 -3.50 7.75
CA VAL A 17 -0.76 -2.05 7.62
C VAL A 17 -0.66 -1.48 9.02
N GLU A 18 0.42 -0.76 9.30
CA GLU A 18 0.66 -0.21 10.63
C GLU A 18 0.99 1.26 10.53
N ASN A 19 0.33 2.06 11.33
CA ASN A 19 0.62 3.49 11.42
C ASN A 19 0.66 4.13 10.04
N SER A 20 -0.25 3.74 9.18
CA SER A 20 -0.23 4.20 7.80
C SER A 20 -1.59 4.72 7.41
N THR A 21 -1.61 5.58 6.41
CA THR A 21 -2.83 6.15 5.90
C THR A 21 -3.02 5.67 4.47
N LEU A 22 -4.19 5.13 4.19
CA LEU A 22 -4.51 4.67 2.85
C LEU A 22 -5.60 5.56 2.29
N GLY A 23 -5.40 6.05 1.10
CA GLY A 23 -6.40 6.88 0.47
C GLY A 23 -7.61 6.09 0.02
N ARG A 24 -8.55 6.76 -0.60
CA ARG A 24 -9.75 6.10 -1.07
C ARG A 24 -9.41 5.19 -2.23
N TRP A 25 -10.15 4.11 -2.33
CA TRP A 25 -10.05 3.21 -3.48
C TRP A 25 -8.65 2.61 -3.58
N THR A 26 -7.96 2.50 -2.46
CA THR A 26 -6.64 1.90 -2.41
C THR A 26 -6.79 0.40 -2.24
N GLU A 27 -5.93 -0.35 -2.89
CA GLU A 27 -6.01 -1.80 -2.79
C GLU A 27 -4.64 -2.36 -2.46
N ILE A 28 -4.58 -3.20 -1.43
CA ILE A 28 -3.35 -3.84 -0.99
C ILE A 28 -3.52 -5.34 -1.17
N ALA A 29 -2.69 -5.94 -1.99
CA ALA A 29 -2.80 -7.37 -2.25
C ALA A 29 -2.17 -8.16 -1.12
N GLU A 30 -2.06 -9.46 -1.31
CA GLU A 30 -1.65 -10.34 -0.24
C GLU A 30 -0.17 -10.20 0.09
N ARG A 31 0.16 -10.51 1.30
CA ARG A 31 1.54 -10.53 1.79
C ARG A 31 2.25 -9.21 1.61
N CYS A 32 1.52 -8.12 1.71
CA CYS A 32 2.11 -6.80 1.63
C CYS A 32 2.33 -6.26 3.03
N ARG A 33 3.23 -5.33 3.15
CA ARG A 33 3.47 -4.68 4.43
C ARG A 33 3.61 -3.20 4.21
N VAL A 34 2.84 -2.45 4.97
CA VAL A 34 2.85 -0.99 4.88
C VAL A 34 3.07 -0.47 6.28
N SER A 35 4.14 0.27 6.48
CA SER A 35 4.47 0.82 7.80
C SER A 35 4.77 2.30 7.69
N GLU A 36 4.12 3.09 8.51
CA GLU A 36 4.39 4.52 8.63
C GLU A 36 4.42 5.19 7.26
N SER A 37 3.52 4.81 6.41
CA SER A 37 3.48 5.29 5.04
C SER A 37 2.12 5.86 4.73
N THR A 38 2.04 6.62 3.65
CA THR A 38 0.80 7.18 3.18
C THR A 38 0.63 6.85 1.71
N LEU A 39 -0.49 6.25 1.37
CA LEU A 39 -0.80 5.94 -0.01
C LEU A 39 -1.91 6.85 -0.48
N GLY A 40 -1.74 7.44 -1.64
CA GLY A 40 -2.75 8.31 -2.20
C GLY A 40 -3.94 7.55 -2.76
N ASP A 41 -4.94 8.29 -3.20
CA ASP A 41 -6.16 7.66 -3.71
C ASP A 41 -5.86 6.83 -4.94
N TYR A 42 -6.60 5.75 -5.09
CA TYR A 42 -6.52 4.89 -6.27
C TYR A 42 -5.15 4.25 -6.44
N SER A 43 -4.40 4.12 -5.36
CA SER A 43 -3.11 3.43 -5.43
C SER A 43 -3.34 1.93 -5.27
N TYR A 44 -2.41 1.15 -5.78
CA TYR A 44 -2.59 -0.28 -5.81
C TYR A 44 -1.24 -0.95 -5.59
N MET A 45 -1.20 -1.89 -4.65
CA MET A 45 0.00 -2.67 -4.38
C MET A 45 -0.26 -4.12 -4.74
N MET A 46 0.61 -4.68 -5.55
CA MET A 46 0.49 -6.10 -5.86
C MET A 46 1.09 -6.92 -4.73
N GLN A 47 1.09 -8.23 -4.86
CA GLN A 47 1.46 -9.10 -3.76
C GLN A 47 2.95 -8.98 -3.43
N ASP A 48 3.29 -9.32 -2.21
CA ASP A 48 4.68 -9.39 -1.74
C ASP A 48 5.39 -8.05 -1.82
N CYS A 49 4.69 -6.97 -1.55
CA CYS A 49 5.30 -5.66 -1.56
C CYS A 49 5.51 -5.17 -0.14
N GLY A 50 6.40 -4.22 0.02
CA GLY A 50 6.63 -3.61 1.31
C GLY A 50 7.00 -2.16 1.15
N VAL A 51 6.41 -1.29 1.96
CA VAL A 51 6.74 0.13 1.95
C VAL A 51 6.92 0.59 3.38
N TRP A 52 7.92 1.39 3.60
CA TRP A 52 8.23 1.93 4.92
C TRP A 52 8.52 3.41 4.83
N CYS A 53 7.86 4.17 5.64
CA CYS A 53 8.17 5.60 5.80
C CYS A 53 8.17 6.33 4.47
N VAL A 54 7.18 6.07 3.62
CA VAL A 54 7.13 6.72 2.31
C VAL A 54 5.76 7.32 2.10
N THR A 55 5.70 8.26 1.20
CA THR A 55 4.44 8.85 0.76
C THR A 55 4.26 8.53 -0.70
N ILE A 56 3.20 7.82 -1.01
CA ILE A 56 2.92 7.38 -2.37
C ILE A 56 1.79 8.25 -2.90
N GLY A 57 1.98 8.79 -4.08
CA GLY A 57 0.97 9.66 -4.66
C GLY A 57 -0.25 8.90 -5.16
N LYS A 58 -1.17 9.63 -5.75
CA LYS A 58 -2.38 9.02 -6.28
C LYS A 58 -2.07 8.20 -7.52
N PHE A 59 -2.89 7.23 -7.73
CA PHE A 59 -2.81 6.39 -8.94
C PHE A 59 -1.48 5.67 -9.05
N ALA A 60 -0.84 5.41 -7.94
CA ALA A 60 0.41 4.68 -7.98
C ALA A 60 0.13 3.20 -8.13
N ASN A 61 0.98 2.53 -8.88
CA ASN A 61 0.84 1.11 -9.09
C ASN A 61 2.17 0.47 -8.73
N ILE A 62 2.18 -0.27 -7.63
CA ILE A 62 3.40 -0.86 -7.14
C ILE A 62 3.44 -2.32 -7.55
N ALA A 63 4.43 -2.68 -8.34
CA ALA A 63 4.53 -4.02 -8.88
C ALA A 63 4.84 -5.02 -7.77
N ALA A 64 4.68 -6.29 -8.11
CA ALA A 64 4.91 -7.35 -7.13
C ALA A 64 6.37 -7.37 -6.70
N SER A 65 6.57 -7.72 -5.46
CA SER A 65 7.91 -7.92 -4.88
C SER A 65 8.73 -6.65 -4.84
N VAL A 66 8.08 -5.49 -4.79
CA VAL A 66 8.78 -4.23 -4.70
C VAL A 66 8.90 -3.85 -3.23
N ARG A 67 10.04 -3.31 -2.87
CA ARG A 67 10.27 -2.82 -1.52
C ARG A 67 10.73 -1.38 -1.60
N ILE A 68 10.04 -0.52 -0.87
CA ILE A 68 10.35 0.90 -0.87
C ILE A 68 10.57 1.33 0.56
N ASN A 69 11.71 1.93 0.81
CA ASN A 69 12.07 2.33 2.15
C ASN A 69 12.75 3.69 2.12
N ALA A 70 12.02 4.73 2.47
CA ALA A 70 12.57 6.06 2.37
C ALA A 70 13.60 6.36 3.44
N THR A 71 13.63 5.58 4.50
CA THR A 71 14.60 5.84 5.54
C THR A 71 15.97 5.26 5.21
N ASN A 72 16.02 4.42 4.22
CA ASN A 72 17.26 3.77 3.86
C ASN A 72 17.73 4.35 2.55
N HIS A 73 18.35 5.48 2.60
CA HIS A 73 18.79 6.06 1.37
C HIS A 73 20.30 6.06 1.36
N PRO A 74 20.87 5.99 0.19
CA PRO A 74 22.30 5.79 0.06
C PRO A 74 22.93 7.10 0.32
N THR A 75 22.78 7.93 0.66
CA THR A 75 23.51 9.15 0.85
C THR A 75 24.76 9.25 0.04
#